data_990bef5b13b1ba61504c804385f71fb7
#
_entry.id   990bef5b13b1ba61504c804385f71fb7
#
_cell.length_a   1.000
_cell.length_b   1.000
_cell.length_c   1.000
_cell.angle_alpha   90.00
_cell.angle_beta   90.00
_cell.angle_gamma   90.00
#
_symmetry.space_group_name_H-M   'P 1'
#
loop_
_entity.id
_entity.type
_entity.pdbx_description
1 polymer ?
#
loop_
_entity_poly.entity_id
_entity_poly.type
_entity_poly.pdbx_seq_one_letter_code
_entity_poly.pdbx_strand_id
1 'polypeptide(L)'
;MEKSKKIKIILGIFYLVFICLFLYFFFSYFGLKEINSIKIIQSNADKLNELKSNNLFLMSIFFFLFTVLWVFLLGFGSPIILVGGFIFGKWLGTLIVTFSLSMGALALYIIAKYFFYEVLKKKLLYKFKKFETLFSKNHLSVMIIFRFVGFVPFFIANLLPVIFNINAKNYFIGTFLGILPSVFILSSFASGLSEALFKFEKFPPLISLLALPEIYFPIIGFIIILLISLILKKKISNK
;
A
#
# COMPACT_ATOMS: atom_id res chain seq x y z
N MET A 1 -29.16 -6.36 -23.05
CA MET A 1 -27.88 -5.63 -22.91
C MET A 1 -27.98 -4.34 -22.08
N GLU A 2 -28.99 -3.51 -22.28
CA GLU A 2 -29.12 -2.20 -21.57
C GLU A 2 -29.37 -2.31 -20.05
N LYS A 3 -30.21 -3.24 -19.60
CA LYS A 3 -30.50 -3.49 -18.17
C LYS A 3 -29.22 -3.87 -17.36
N SER A 4 -28.37 -4.73 -17.91
CA SER A 4 -27.11 -5.12 -17.27
C SER A 4 -26.13 -3.94 -17.12
N LYS A 5 -26.14 -3.03 -18.10
CA LYS A 5 -25.28 -1.83 -18.08
C LYS A 5 -25.76 -0.82 -17.02
N LYS A 6 -27.07 -0.63 -16.88
CA LYS A 6 -27.66 0.22 -15.83
C LYS A 6 -27.38 -0.31 -14.42
N ILE A 7 -27.52 -1.62 -14.19
CA ILE A 7 -27.23 -2.25 -12.90
C ILE A 7 -25.76 -2.06 -12.52
N LYS A 8 -24.82 -2.25 -13.45
CA LYS A 8 -23.40 -2.04 -13.21
C LYS A 8 -23.08 -0.58 -12.82
N ILE A 9 -23.73 0.38 -13.47
CA ILE A 9 -23.54 1.81 -13.15
C ILE A 9 -24.10 2.12 -11.76
N ILE A 10 -25.29 1.64 -11.41
CA ILE A 10 -25.92 1.85 -10.09
C ILE A 10 -25.05 1.27 -8.98
N LEU A 11 -24.54 0.03 -9.14
CA LEU A 11 -23.65 -0.59 -8.17
C LEU A 11 -22.31 0.17 -8.05
N GLY A 12 -21.79 0.70 -9.16
CA GLY A 12 -20.60 1.54 -9.15
C GLY A 12 -20.80 2.86 -8.41
N ILE A 13 -21.95 3.51 -8.60
CA ILE A 13 -22.31 4.74 -7.86
C ILE A 13 -22.48 4.42 -6.37
N PHE A 14 -23.16 3.33 -6.03
CA PHE A 14 -23.32 2.90 -4.64
C PHE A 14 -21.96 2.65 -3.96
N TYR A 15 -21.02 2.00 -4.65
CA TYR A 15 -19.66 1.80 -4.17
C TYR A 15 -18.92 3.13 -3.94
N LEU A 16 -19.03 4.10 -4.85
CA LEU A 16 -18.43 5.42 -4.68
C LEU A 16 -19.03 6.19 -3.51
N VAL A 17 -20.35 6.16 -3.36
CA VAL A 17 -21.03 6.78 -2.20
C VAL A 17 -20.58 6.14 -0.90
N PHE A 18 -20.47 4.80 -0.85
CA PHE A 18 -19.98 4.07 0.32
C PHE A 18 -18.54 4.48 0.68
N ILE A 19 -17.64 4.60 -0.31
CA ILE A 19 -16.27 5.09 -0.09
C ILE A 19 -16.30 6.52 0.50
N CYS A 20 -17.07 7.42 -0.08
CA CYS A 20 -17.14 8.82 0.39
C CYS A 20 -17.64 8.89 1.84
N LEU A 21 -18.67 8.12 2.18
CA LEU A 21 -19.20 8.03 3.54
C LEU A 21 -18.18 7.43 4.50
N PHE A 22 -17.53 6.33 4.10
CA PHE A 22 -16.48 5.69 4.92
C PHE A 22 -15.33 6.66 5.22
N LEU A 23 -14.81 7.35 4.20
CA LEU A 23 -13.73 8.32 4.38
C LEU A 23 -14.19 9.50 5.25
N TYR A 24 -15.40 10.00 5.05
CA TYR A 24 -15.97 11.08 5.87
C TYR A 24 -16.04 10.68 7.34
N PHE A 25 -16.62 9.50 7.66
CA PHE A 25 -16.70 9.00 9.04
C PHE A 25 -15.32 8.69 9.62
N PHE A 26 -14.41 8.12 8.82
CA PHE A 26 -13.06 7.82 9.25
C PHE A 26 -12.30 9.10 9.66
N PHE A 27 -12.28 10.11 8.80
CA PHE A 27 -11.62 11.39 9.11
C PHE A 27 -12.34 12.22 10.16
N SER A 28 -13.64 12.07 10.30
CA SER A 28 -14.42 12.72 11.35
C SER A 28 -14.14 12.12 12.74
N TYR A 29 -13.98 10.80 12.81
CA TYR A 29 -13.74 10.09 14.07
C TYR A 29 -12.26 10.10 14.49
N PHE A 30 -11.34 9.94 13.55
CA PHE A 30 -9.90 10.01 13.74
C PHE A 30 -9.37 11.43 13.48
N GLY A 31 -9.98 12.45 14.09
CA GLY A 31 -9.60 13.84 13.89
C GLY A 31 -8.09 14.05 13.99
N LEU A 32 -7.50 14.65 12.97
CA LEU A 32 -6.06 14.88 12.79
C LEU A 32 -5.40 15.65 13.97
N LYS A 33 -6.18 16.20 14.89
CA LYS A 33 -5.69 16.95 16.05
C LYS A 33 -5.10 16.08 17.16
N GLU A 34 -5.51 14.82 17.28
CA GLU A 34 -5.05 13.93 18.37
C GLU A 34 -3.77 13.15 18.02
N ILE A 35 -3.44 13.03 16.76
CA ILE A 35 -2.26 12.26 16.28
C ILE A 35 -0.93 12.96 16.63
N ASN A 36 -0.96 14.24 16.96
CA ASN A 36 0.25 15.05 17.23
C ASN A 36 0.89 14.86 18.62
N SER A 37 0.35 14.02 19.48
CA SER A 37 0.92 13.84 20.82
C SER A 37 1.71 12.53 20.90
N ILE A 38 3.03 12.63 20.78
CA ILE A 38 3.99 11.53 21.05
C ILE A 38 3.68 10.84 22.39
N LYS A 39 3.19 11.61 23.38
CA LYS A 39 2.73 11.09 24.67
C LYS A 39 1.60 10.05 24.55
N ILE A 40 0.68 10.19 23.59
CA ILE A 40 -0.39 9.20 23.35
C ILE A 40 0.20 7.90 22.79
N ILE A 41 1.20 7.99 21.93
CA ILE A 41 1.89 6.82 21.39
C ILE A 41 2.65 6.11 22.53
N GLN A 42 3.38 6.85 23.35
CA GLN A 42 4.12 6.28 24.49
C GLN A 42 3.19 5.68 25.54
N SER A 43 2.12 6.37 25.94
CA SER A 43 1.17 5.86 26.95
C SER A 43 0.38 4.62 26.50
N ASN A 44 0.24 4.41 25.19
CA ASN A 44 -0.41 3.22 24.64
C ASN A 44 0.61 2.16 24.15
N ALA A 45 1.90 2.47 24.18
CA ALA A 45 2.95 1.57 23.74
C ALA A 45 2.99 0.29 24.60
N ASP A 46 2.86 0.41 25.92
CA ASP A 46 2.82 -0.72 26.83
C ASP A 46 1.60 -1.61 26.59
N LYS A 47 0.43 -1.01 26.37
CA LYS A 47 -0.79 -1.73 25.99
C LYS A 47 -0.65 -2.45 24.65
N LEU A 48 0.00 -1.81 23.67
CA LEU A 48 0.28 -2.44 22.37
C LEU A 48 1.22 -3.63 22.51
N ASN A 49 2.25 -3.52 23.36
CA ASN A 49 3.17 -4.62 23.63
C ASN A 49 2.48 -5.76 24.38
N GLU A 50 1.63 -5.48 25.34
CA GLU A 50 0.84 -6.47 26.04
C GLU A 50 -0.14 -7.18 25.10
N LEU A 51 -0.87 -6.45 24.25
CA LEU A 51 -1.73 -7.03 23.21
C LEU A 51 -0.95 -7.89 22.21
N LYS A 52 0.25 -7.44 21.81
CA LYS A 52 1.12 -8.16 20.91
C LYS A 52 1.63 -9.47 21.53
N SER A 53 2.03 -9.46 22.81
CA SER A 53 2.52 -10.66 23.48
C SER A 53 1.44 -11.70 23.71
N ASN A 54 0.22 -11.27 24.03
CA ASN A 54 -0.87 -12.17 24.38
C ASN A 54 -1.66 -12.69 23.17
N ASN A 55 -1.79 -11.89 22.07
CA ASN A 55 -2.69 -12.19 20.96
C ASN A 55 -2.13 -11.83 19.58
N LEU A 56 -0.82 -12.05 19.33
CA LEU A 56 -0.16 -11.69 18.07
C LEU A 56 -0.91 -12.21 16.82
N PHE A 57 -1.38 -13.44 16.87
CA PHE A 57 -2.09 -14.07 15.75
C PHE A 57 -3.41 -13.37 15.46
N LEU A 58 -4.22 -13.12 16.48
CA LEU A 58 -5.51 -12.43 16.32
C LEU A 58 -5.31 -11.00 15.81
N MET A 59 -4.33 -10.29 16.38
CA MET A 59 -3.96 -8.93 15.97
C MET A 59 -3.51 -8.89 14.49
N SER A 60 -2.75 -9.89 14.05
CA SER A 60 -2.32 -10.03 12.66
C SER A 60 -3.51 -10.23 11.71
N ILE A 61 -4.50 -11.06 12.10
CA ILE A 61 -5.71 -11.28 11.31
C ILE A 61 -6.55 -10.00 11.21
N PHE A 62 -6.78 -9.30 12.32
CA PHE A 62 -7.52 -8.03 12.29
C PHE A 62 -6.82 -6.99 11.43
N PHE A 63 -5.52 -6.83 11.58
CA PHE A 63 -4.74 -5.92 10.75
C PHE A 63 -4.80 -6.29 9.27
N PHE A 64 -4.70 -7.58 8.95
CA PHE A 64 -4.84 -8.09 7.59
C PHE A 64 -6.20 -7.73 6.98
N LEU A 65 -7.29 -8.06 7.67
CA LEU A 65 -8.65 -7.77 7.20
C LEU A 65 -8.89 -6.27 7.04
N PHE A 66 -8.47 -5.47 8.02
CA PHE A 66 -8.55 -4.01 7.95
C PHE A 66 -7.78 -3.48 6.74
N THR A 67 -6.55 -3.94 6.51
CA THR A 67 -5.72 -3.50 5.38
C THR A 67 -6.35 -3.88 4.04
N VAL A 68 -6.88 -5.09 3.90
CA VAL A 68 -7.58 -5.52 2.68
C VAL A 68 -8.76 -4.60 2.40
N LEU A 69 -9.58 -4.31 3.42
CA LEU A 69 -10.72 -3.41 3.30
C LEU A 69 -10.26 -1.97 2.97
N TRP A 70 -9.25 -1.47 3.64
CA TRP A 70 -8.68 -0.14 3.41
C TRP A 70 -8.24 0.06 1.95
N VAL A 71 -7.49 -0.89 1.39
CA VAL A 71 -7.03 -0.83 -0.01
C VAL A 71 -8.19 -1.00 -0.98
N PHE A 72 -9.14 -1.87 -0.66
CA PHE A 72 -10.36 -2.04 -1.43
C PHE A 72 -11.16 -0.73 -1.54
N LEU A 73 -11.15 0.09 -0.49
CA LEU A 73 -11.75 1.43 -0.45
C LEU A 73 -10.84 2.53 -1.00
N LEU A 74 -9.84 2.19 -1.82
CA LEU A 74 -8.87 3.10 -2.43
C LEU A 74 -7.93 3.81 -1.44
N GLY A 75 -7.74 3.24 -0.26
CA GLY A 75 -6.83 3.77 0.74
C GLY A 75 -5.35 3.76 0.29
N PHE A 76 -4.57 4.67 0.86
CA PHE A 76 -3.14 4.78 0.58
C PHE A 76 -2.34 3.67 1.27
N GLY A 77 -1.32 3.12 0.58
CA GLY A 77 -0.48 2.05 1.13
C GLY A 77 0.48 2.52 2.22
N SER A 78 1.05 3.73 2.09
CA SER A 78 2.11 4.20 2.98
C SER A 78 1.76 4.23 4.47
N PRO A 79 0.60 4.76 4.92
CA PRO A 79 0.23 4.72 6.33
C PRO A 79 0.14 3.29 6.89
N ILE A 80 -0.42 2.37 6.11
CA ILE A 80 -0.54 0.96 6.50
C ILE A 80 0.82 0.29 6.66
N ILE A 81 1.77 0.60 5.76
CA ILE A 81 3.13 0.05 5.84
C ILE A 81 3.82 0.52 7.12
N LEU A 82 3.71 1.81 7.44
CA LEU A 82 4.30 2.38 8.65
C LEU A 82 3.68 1.79 9.92
N VAL A 83 2.35 1.71 9.99
CA VAL A 83 1.65 1.12 11.13
C VAL A 83 1.99 -0.36 11.28
N GLY A 84 1.98 -1.12 10.19
CA GLY A 84 2.33 -2.55 10.21
C GLY A 84 3.78 -2.81 10.62
N GLY A 85 4.73 -2.01 10.11
CA GLY A 85 6.13 -2.08 10.51
C GLY A 85 6.35 -1.70 11.98
N PHE A 86 5.65 -0.67 12.46
CA PHE A 86 5.69 -0.22 13.86
C PHE A 86 5.17 -1.29 14.82
N ILE A 87 4.03 -1.91 14.51
CA ILE A 87 3.36 -2.90 15.36
C ILE A 87 4.06 -4.26 15.31
N PHE A 88 4.28 -4.80 14.09
CA PHE A 88 4.74 -6.18 13.90
C PHE A 88 6.25 -6.30 13.65
N GLY A 89 6.96 -5.17 13.55
CA GLY A 89 8.38 -5.14 13.25
C GLY A 89 8.69 -5.35 11.77
N LYS A 90 9.99 -5.33 11.45
CA LYS A 90 10.47 -5.33 10.06
C LYS A 90 10.13 -6.61 9.26
N TRP A 91 10.26 -7.80 9.85
CA TRP A 91 10.07 -9.07 9.15
C TRP A 91 8.59 -9.46 9.04
N LEU A 92 7.95 -9.65 10.18
CA LEU A 92 6.54 -10.04 10.23
C LEU A 92 5.64 -8.95 9.66
N GLY A 93 5.92 -7.69 9.99
CA GLY A 93 5.19 -6.54 9.43
C GLY A 93 5.29 -6.49 7.91
N THR A 94 6.49 -6.70 7.33
CA THR A 94 6.65 -6.76 5.87
C THR A 94 5.78 -7.84 5.24
N LEU A 95 5.79 -9.06 5.79
CA LEU A 95 5.03 -10.17 5.23
C LEU A 95 3.51 -9.93 5.31
N ILE A 96 3.01 -9.56 6.49
CA ILE A 96 1.58 -9.28 6.69
C ILE A 96 1.13 -8.14 5.81
N VAL A 97 1.86 -7.01 5.81
CA VAL A 97 1.51 -5.83 5.03
C VAL A 97 1.55 -6.10 3.53
N THR A 98 2.63 -6.73 3.03
CA THR A 98 2.74 -7.03 1.59
C THR A 98 1.61 -7.94 1.13
N PHE A 99 1.28 -8.97 1.91
CA PHE A 99 0.22 -9.90 1.58
C PHE A 99 -1.15 -9.22 1.61
N SER A 100 -1.46 -8.46 2.65
CA SER A 100 -2.74 -7.75 2.78
C SER A 100 -2.93 -6.65 1.74
N LEU A 101 -1.89 -5.86 1.44
CA LEU A 101 -1.93 -4.86 0.36
C LEU A 101 -2.18 -5.51 -1.00
N SER A 102 -1.54 -6.66 -1.26
CA SER A 102 -1.70 -7.39 -2.52
C SER A 102 -3.10 -8.00 -2.65
N MET A 103 -3.66 -8.53 -1.57
CA MET A 103 -5.03 -9.06 -1.55
C MET A 103 -6.08 -7.95 -1.72
N GLY A 104 -5.92 -6.83 -1.01
CA GLY A 104 -6.80 -5.67 -1.16
C GLY A 104 -6.74 -5.09 -2.57
N ALA A 105 -5.53 -4.98 -3.14
CA ALA A 105 -5.34 -4.53 -4.52
C ALA A 105 -5.99 -5.50 -5.52
N LEU A 106 -5.89 -6.82 -5.30
CA LEU A 106 -6.53 -7.83 -6.13
C LEU A 106 -8.06 -7.73 -6.07
N ALA A 107 -8.62 -7.58 -4.87
CA ALA A 107 -10.07 -7.40 -4.70
C ALA A 107 -10.57 -6.15 -5.46
N LEU A 108 -9.87 -5.02 -5.30
CA LEU A 108 -10.16 -3.80 -6.05
C LEU A 108 -10.02 -4.00 -7.56
N TYR A 109 -8.96 -4.69 -8.02
CA TYR A 109 -8.74 -5.02 -9.43
C TYR A 109 -9.91 -5.82 -10.01
N ILE A 110 -10.38 -6.87 -9.32
CA ILE A 110 -11.49 -7.71 -9.78
C ILE A 110 -12.77 -6.89 -9.92
N ILE A 111 -13.11 -6.09 -8.91
CA ILE A 111 -14.27 -5.19 -8.94
C ILE A 111 -14.14 -4.18 -10.08
N ALA A 112 -13.00 -3.53 -10.19
CA ALA A 112 -12.75 -2.53 -11.24
C ALA A 112 -12.84 -3.15 -12.64
N LYS A 113 -12.32 -4.37 -12.82
CA LYS A 113 -12.41 -5.11 -14.08
C LYS A 113 -13.85 -5.46 -14.44
N TYR A 114 -14.65 -5.86 -13.46
CA TYR A 114 -16.03 -6.27 -13.71
C TYR A 114 -16.96 -5.07 -14.00
N PHE A 115 -16.83 -3.99 -13.22
CA PHE A 115 -17.78 -2.87 -13.29
C PHE A 115 -17.30 -1.70 -14.15
N PHE A 116 -15.98 -1.43 -14.16
CA PHE A 116 -15.44 -0.17 -14.69
C PHE A 116 -14.52 -0.36 -15.89
N TYR A 117 -14.33 -1.57 -16.41
CA TYR A 117 -13.40 -1.86 -17.50
C TYR A 117 -13.54 -0.87 -18.69
N GLU A 118 -14.76 -0.73 -19.22
CA GLU A 118 -15.02 0.14 -20.38
C GLU A 118 -14.69 1.62 -20.08
N VAL A 119 -15.06 2.09 -18.89
CA VAL A 119 -14.82 3.48 -18.46
C VAL A 119 -13.33 3.73 -18.30
N LEU A 120 -12.63 2.81 -17.63
CA LEU A 120 -11.18 2.91 -17.40
C LEU A 120 -10.41 2.84 -18.74
N LYS A 121 -10.77 1.91 -19.60
CA LYS A 121 -10.17 1.74 -20.93
C LYS A 121 -10.32 3.05 -21.74
N LYS A 122 -11.52 3.59 -21.82
CA LYS A 122 -11.78 4.84 -22.58
C LYS A 122 -11.00 6.03 -22.02
N LYS A 123 -10.85 6.15 -20.69
CA LYS A 123 -10.18 7.30 -20.05
C LYS A 123 -8.65 7.15 -19.97
N LEU A 124 -8.14 5.94 -19.76
CA LEU A 124 -6.74 5.71 -19.43
C LEU A 124 -5.91 5.16 -20.59
N LEU A 125 -6.50 4.41 -21.53
CA LEU A 125 -5.74 3.74 -22.59
C LEU A 125 -4.91 4.75 -23.40
N TYR A 126 -5.48 5.89 -23.77
CA TYR A 126 -4.76 6.91 -24.54
C TYR A 126 -3.52 7.44 -23.78
N LYS A 127 -3.66 7.69 -22.48
CA LYS A 127 -2.57 8.23 -21.65
C LYS A 127 -1.46 7.22 -21.41
N PHE A 128 -1.78 5.92 -21.42
CA PHE A 128 -0.88 4.84 -21.07
C PHE A 128 -0.63 3.85 -22.21
N LYS A 129 -0.88 4.27 -23.46
CA LYS A 129 -0.71 3.44 -24.66
C LYS A 129 0.67 2.82 -24.78
N LYS A 130 1.73 3.53 -24.38
CA LYS A 130 3.11 3.02 -24.38
C LYS A 130 3.29 1.77 -23.50
N PHE A 131 2.47 1.57 -22.49
CA PHE A 131 2.52 0.39 -21.62
C PHE A 131 1.83 -0.84 -22.24
N GLU A 132 0.97 -0.66 -23.24
CA GLU A 132 0.25 -1.75 -23.88
C GLU A 132 1.21 -2.79 -24.50
N THR A 133 2.22 -2.33 -25.23
CA THR A 133 3.25 -3.20 -25.82
C THR A 133 4.14 -3.88 -24.79
N LEU A 134 4.34 -3.25 -23.61
CA LEU A 134 5.11 -3.83 -22.51
C LEU A 134 4.31 -4.94 -21.82
N PHE A 135 3.05 -4.66 -21.50
CA PHE A 135 2.17 -5.64 -20.85
C PHE A 135 1.81 -6.84 -21.75
N SER A 136 1.75 -6.65 -23.07
CA SER A 136 1.44 -7.75 -24.01
C SER A 136 2.52 -8.84 -24.09
N LYS A 137 3.79 -8.50 -23.77
CA LYS A 137 4.92 -9.44 -23.87
C LYS A 137 5.06 -10.37 -22.69
N ASN A 138 4.98 -9.84 -21.46
CA ASN A 138 5.12 -10.61 -20.23
C ASN A 138 4.39 -9.92 -19.07
N HIS A 139 3.18 -10.35 -18.80
CA HIS A 139 2.32 -9.75 -17.77
C HIS A 139 2.96 -9.75 -16.38
N LEU A 140 3.61 -10.84 -15.97
CA LEU A 140 4.19 -10.96 -14.63
C LEU A 140 5.40 -10.04 -14.44
N SER A 141 6.39 -10.14 -15.33
CA SER A 141 7.61 -9.33 -15.21
C SER A 141 7.32 -7.84 -15.29
N VAL A 142 6.44 -7.45 -16.22
CA VAL A 142 6.05 -6.04 -16.34
C VAL A 142 5.29 -5.57 -15.11
N MET A 143 4.43 -6.41 -14.53
CA MET A 143 3.70 -6.07 -13.30
C MET A 143 4.65 -5.88 -12.11
N ILE A 144 5.66 -6.75 -11.93
CA ILE A 144 6.69 -6.60 -10.90
C ILE A 144 7.43 -5.27 -11.06
N ILE A 145 7.94 -4.99 -12.27
CA ILE A 145 8.67 -3.75 -12.55
C ILE A 145 7.79 -2.52 -12.34
N PHE A 146 6.54 -2.57 -12.80
CA PHE A 146 5.58 -1.48 -12.66
C PHE A 146 5.31 -1.14 -11.19
N ARG A 147 5.19 -2.16 -10.34
CA ARG A 147 5.00 -1.99 -8.90
C ARG A 147 6.27 -1.52 -8.18
N PHE A 148 7.41 -2.07 -8.56
CA PHE A 148 8.70 -1.71 -7.99
C PHE A 148 9.09 -0.25 -8.26
N VAL A 149 8.87 0.20 -9.50
CA VAL A 149 9.23 1.56 -9.96
C VAL A 149 8.40 2.65 -9.27
N GLY A 150 7.15 2.36 -8.88
CA GLY A 150 6.35 3.18 -7.96
C GLY A 150 6.01 4.61 -8.40
N PHE A 151 6.22 4.98 -9.68
CA PHE A 151 5.96 6.35 -10.16
C PHE A 151 4.47 6.72 -10.30
N VAL A 152 3.61 5.74 -10.16
CA VAL A 152 2.16 5.95 -10.28
C VAL A 152 1.57 5.90 -8.87
N PRO A 153 0.71 6.84 -8.49
CA PRO A 153 0.02 6.79 -7.21
C PRO A 153 -0.63 5.42 -6.99
N PHE A 154 -0.57 4.91 -5.76
CA PHE A 154 -0.95 3.53 -5.43
C PHE A 154 -2.34 3.15 -5.94
N PHE A 155 -3.33 4.03 -5.79
CA PHE A 155 -4.70 3.77 -6.25
C PHE A 155 -4.79 3.67 -7.79
N ILE A 156 -4.05 4.51 -8.54
CA ILE A 156 -3.99 4.42 -10.02
C ILE A 156 -3.25 3.13 -10.42
N ALA A 157 -2.17 2.80 -9.72
CA ALA A 157 -1.41 1.58 -9.95
C ALA A 157 -2.25 0.31 -9.72
N ASN A 158 -3.27 0.38 -8.86
CA ASN A 158 -4.22 -0.71 -8.65
C ASN A 158 -5.22 -0.85 -9.81
N LEU A 159 -5.62 0.26 -10.42
CA LEU A 159 -6.65 0.28 -11.47
C LEU A 159 -6.07 0.18 -12.88
N LEU A 160 -4.86 0.71 -13.11
CA LEU A 160 -4.27 0.75 -14.45
C LEU A 160 -4.13 -0.64 -15.10
N PRO A 161 -3.71 -1.71 -14.41
CA PRO A 161 -3.60 -3.05 -14.99
C PRO A 161 -4.93 -3.62 -15.52
N VAL A 162 -6.08 -3.06 -15.10
CA VAL A 162 -7.41 -3.47 -15.57
C VAL A 162 -7.53 -3.28 -17.08
N ILE A 163 -7.00 -2.16 -17.62
CA ILE A 163 -7.13 -1.84 -19.05
C ILE A 163 -6.31 -2.77 -19.93
N PHE A 164 -5.26 -3.40 -19.37
CA PHE A 164 -4.41 -4.37 -20.07
C PHE A 164 -4.86 -5.82 -19.89
N ASN A 165 -6.00 -6.03 -19.23
CA ASN A 165 -6.63 -7.34 -19.03
C ASN A 165 -5.70 -8.41 -18.43
N ILE A 166 -4.82 -8.03 -17.50
CA ILE A 166 -3.89 -8.92 -16.82
C ILE A 166 -4.69 -10.00 -16.07
N ASN A 167 -4.20 -11.24 -16.05
CA ASN A 167 -4.88 -12.26 -15.25
C ASN A 167 -4.67 -12.03 -13.74
N ALA A 168 -5.63 -12.46 -12.92
CA ALA A 168 -5.64 -12.23 -11.48
C ALA A 168 -4.39 -12.80 -10.77
N LYS A 169 -3.89 -13.96 -11.22
CA LYS A 169 -2.69 -14.60 -10.67
C LYS A 169 -1.45 -13.75 -10.90
N ASN A 170 -1.22 -13.29 -12.13
CA ASN A 170 -0.07 -12.43 -12.46
C ASN A 170 -0.18 -11.07 -11.80
N TYR A 171 -1.40 -10.53 -11.64
CA TYR A 171 -1.65 -9.31 -10.91
C TYR A 171 -1.24 -9.44 -9.44
N PHE A 172 -1.71 -10.50 -8.76
CA PHE A 172 -1.40 -10.74 -7.34
C PHE A 172 0.10 -10.97 -7.13
N ILE A 173 0.69 -11.94 -7.84
CA ILE A 173 2.11 -12.28 -7.68
C ILE A 173 3.00 -11.08 -8.06
N GLY A 174 2.68 -10.39 -9.16
CA GLY A 174 3.43 -9.22 -9.60
C GLY A 174 3.32 -8.04 -8.63
N THR A 175 2.15 -7.86 -7.98
CA THR A 175 1.99 -6.87 -6.92
C THR A 175 2.79 -7.26 -5.70
N PHE A 176 2.64 -8.49 -5.21
CA PHE A 176 3.32 -8.99 -4.03
C PHE A 176 4.85 -8.85 -4.14
N LEU A 177 5.43 -9.39 -5.20
CA LEU A 177 6.88 -9.34 -5.42
C LEU A 177 7.37 -7.92 -5.73
N GLY A 178 6.58 -7.12 -6.45
CA GLY A 178 6.98 -5.78 -6.86
C GLY A 178 7.00 -4.76 -5.72
N ILE A 179 6.06 -4.83 -4.75
CA ILE A 179 6.05 -3.90 -3.61
C ILE A 179 6.91 -4.37 -2.44
N LEU A 180 7.24 -5.66 -2.36
CA LEU A 180 7.94 -6.26 -1.23
C LEU A 180 9.21 -5.52 -0.81
N PRO A 181 10.14 -5.12 -1.71
CA PRO A 181 11.34 -4.40 -1.33
C PRO A 181 11.05 -3.04 -0.69
N SER A 182 10.09 -2.29 -1.26
CA SER A 182 9.70 -0.97 -0.73
C SER A 182 8.98 -1.10 0.61
N VAL A 183 8.11 -2.10 0.76
CA VAL A 183 7.43 -2.40 2.02
C VAL A 183 8.44 -2.80 3.09
N PHE A 184 9.43 -3.65 2.76
CA PHE A 184 10.48 -4.04 3.70
C PHE A 184 11.25 -2.83 4.25
N ILE A 185 11.65 -1.91 3.38
CA ILE A 185 12.39 -0.72 3.79
C ILE A 185 11.56 0.19 4.69
N LEU A 186 10.32 0.47 4.29
CA LEU A 186 9.42 1.33 5.08
C LEU A 186 9.02 0.68 6.40
N SER A 187 8.78 -0.64 6.42
CA SER A 187 8.51 -1.38 7.65
C SER A 187 9.73 -1.43 8.57
N SER A 188 10.94 -1.54 8.01
CA SER A 188 12.18 -1.48 8.78
C SER A 188 12.39 -0.12 9.43
N PHE A 189 12.11 0.96 8.68
CA PHE A 189 12.14 2.32 9.22
C PHE A 189 11.13 2.49 10.37
N ALA A 190 9.90 2.04 10.19
CA ALA A 190 8.85 2.13 11.21
C ALA A 190 9.16 1.26 12.45
N SER A 191 9.76 0.08 12.24
CA SER A 191 10.24 -0.80 13.32
C SER A 191 11.36 -0.12 14.12
N GLY A 192 12.34 0.50 13.43
CA GLY A 192 13.41 1.24 14.09
C GLY A 192 12.89 2.43 14.90
N LEU A 193 11.89 3.14 14.36
CA LEU A 193 11.22 4.21 15.10
C LEU A 193 10.49 3.69 16.35
N SER A 194 9.81 2.54 16.24
CA SER A 194 9.18 1.87 17.39
C SER A 194 10.20 1.52 18.46
N GLU A 195 11.31 0.88 18.08
CA GLU A 195 12.38 0.52 19.02
C GLU A 195 13.00 1.74 19.69
N ALA A 196 13.22 2.83 18.96
CA ALA A 196 13.73 4.09 19.52
C ALA A 196 12.77 4.68 20.56
N LEU A 197 11.46 4.68 20.27
CA LEU A 197 10.44 5.20 21.21
C LEU A 197 10.37 4.42 22.52
N PHE A 198 10.67 3.10 22.49
CA PHE A 198 10.70 2.27 23.69
C PHE A 198 12.02 2.36 24.46
N LYS A 199 13.15 2.65 23.78
CA LYS A 199 14.46 2.74 24.43
C LYS A 199 14.69 4.08 25.19
N PHE A 200 14.03 5.15 24.77
CA PHE A 200 14.27 6.47 25.32
C PHE A 200 13.06 6.96 26.15
N GLU A 201 13.29 7.31 27.42
CA GLU A 201 12.25 7.89 28.29
C GLU A 201 11.73 9.24 27.75
N LYS A 202 12.58 9.99 27.06
CA LYS A 202 12.23 11.24 26.35
C LYS A 202 12.54 11.08 24.87
N PHE A 203 11.69 11.66 24.03
CA PHE A 203 11.90 11.61 22.58
C PHE A 203 13.28 12.20 22.23
N PRO A 204 14.18 11.42 21.67
CA PRO A 204 15.51 11.91 21.35
C PRO A 204 15.46 12.96 20.22
N PRO A 205 16.42 13.90 20.18
CA PRO A 205 16.55 14.85 19.09
C PRO A 205 16.58 14.14 17.73
N LEU A 206 16.03 14.75 16.67
CA LEU A 206 15.98 14.15 15.33
C LEU A 206 17.36 13.68 14.83
N ILE A 207 18.42 14.43 15.16
CA ILE A 207 19.78 14.08 14.77
C ILE A 207 20.23 12.75 15.39
N SER A 208 19.93 12.52 16.67
CA SER A 208 20.28 11.26 17.35
C SER A 208 19.43 10.08 16.86
N LEU A 209 18.19 10.33 16.47
CA LEU A 209 17.37 9.31 15.80
C LEU A 209 17.95 8.91 14.45
N LEU A 210 18.36 9.89 13.63
CA LEU A 210 18.97 9.63 12.33
C LEU A 210 20.32 8.92 12.42
N ALA A 211 21.00 8.97 13.58
CA ALA A 211 22.24 8.25 13.81
C ALA A 211 22.04 6.76 14.19
N LEU A 212 20.80 6.33 14.48
CA LEU A 212 20.50 4.93 14.81
C LEU A 212 20.58 4.04 13.56
N PRO A 213 21.31 2.90 13.62
CA PRO A 213 21.40 1.97 12.50
C PRO A 213 20.04 1.53 11.98
N GLU A 214 19.09 1.32 12.88
CA GLU A 214 17.72 0.89 12.60
C GLU A 214 16.93 1.93 11.78
N ILE A 215 17.42 3.17 11.72
CA ILE A 215 16.80 4.27 10.97
C ILE A 215 17.59 4.62 9.71
N TYR A 216 18.93 4.80 9.79
CA TYR A 216 19.67 5.23 8.61
C TYR A 216 19.83 4.14 7.56
N PHE A 217 19.94 2.85 7.92
CA PHE A 217 20.00 1.78 6.91
C PHE A 217 18.74 1.71 6.02
N PRO A 218 17.51 1.76 6.57
CA PRO A 218 16.31 1.87 5.73
C PRO A 218 16.29 3.11 4.83
N ILE A 219 16.79 4.26 5.31
CA ILE A 219 16.87 5.49 4.50
C ILE A 219 17.82 5.31 3.32
N ILE A 220 19.01 4.74 3.56
CA ILE A 220 19.97 4.41 2.48
C ILE A 220 19.33 3.43 1.50
N GLY A 221 18.68 2.36 1.99
CA GLY A 221 17.97 1.40 1.16
C GLY A 221 16.87 2.06 0.31
N PHE A 222 16.13 3.01 0.88
CA PHE A 222 15.12 3.77 0.15
C PHE A 222 15.73 4.62 -0.98
N ILE A 223 16.86 5.30 -0.71
CA ILE A 223 17.58 6.06 -1.73
C ILE A 223 18.07 5.15 -2.86
N ILE A 224 18.61 3.97 -2.54
CA ILE A 224 19.05 2.99 -3.54
C ILE A 224 17.87 2.53 -4.41
N ILE A 225 16.73 2.18 -3.81
CA ILE A 225 15.53 1.81 -4.58
C ILE A 225 15.07 2.96 -5.47
N LEU A 226 15.06 4.19 -4.98
CA LEU A 226 14.72 5.36 -5.80
C LEU A 226 15.64 5.51 -7.00
N LEU A 227 16.96 5.39 -6.82
CA LEU A 227 17.93 5.47 -7.90
C LEU A 227 17.72 4.37 -8.94
N ILE A 228 17.56 3.11 -8.51
CA ILE A 228 17.24 1.98 -9.39
C ILE A 228 15.94 2.25 -10.16
N SER A 229 14.91 2.72 -9.47
CA SER A 229 13.62 3.05 -10.08
C SER A 229 13.74 4.14 -11.14
N LEU A 230 14.54 5.18 -10.92
CA LEU A 230 14.81 6.24 -11.90
C LEU A 230 15.53 5.72 -13.14
N ILE A 231 16.52 4.83 -12.96
CA ILE A 231 17.25 4.19 -14.06
C ILE A 231 16.30 3.33 -14.89
N LEU A 232 15.49 2.50 -14.24
CA LEU A 232 14.50 1.65 -14.91
C LEU A 232 13.46 2.48 -15.67
N LYS A 233 12.97 3.59 -15.08
CA LYS A 233 12.05 4.52 -15.75
C LYS A 233 12.66 5.06 -17.03
N LYS A 234 13.90 5.56 -16.98
CA LYS A 234 14.60 6.10 -18.15
C LYS A 234 14.71 5.05 -19.26
N LYS A 235 15.05 3.79 -18.91
CA LYS A 235 15.17 2.67 -19.86
C LYS A 235 13.82 2.29 -20.48
N ILE A 236 12.70 2.39 -19.73
CA ILE A 236 11.34 2.11 -20.22
C ILE A 236 10.84 3.26 -21.12
N SER A 237 11.16 4.53 -20.76
CA SER A 237 10.71 5.70 -21.51
C SER A 237 11.41 5.87 -22.86
N ASN A 238 12.64 5.34 -23.01
CA ASN A 238 13.45 5.43 -24.22
C ASN A 238 13.20 4.26 -25.20
N LYS A 239 12.37 3.29 -24.83
CA LYS A 239 11.84 2.25 -25.71
C LYS A 239 10.40 2.56 -26.13
#